data_6df0bdff964897f91741b66c6a37bd9d
#
_entry.id   6df0bdff964897f91741b66c6a37bd9d
#
_cell.length_a   1.000
_cell.length_b   1.000
_cell.length_c   1.000
_cell.angle_alpha   90.00
_cell.angle_beta   90.00
_cell.angle_gamma   90.00
#
_symmetry.space_group_name_H-M   'P 1'
#
loop_
_entity.id
_entity.type
_entity.pdbx_description
1 polymer ?
#
loop_
_entity_poly.entity_id
_entity_poly.type
_entity_poly.pdbx_seq_one_letter_code
_entity_poly.pdbx_strand_id
1 'polypeptide(L)'
;MKIAYFVDEFPPFFRGGLGTYAMEITRQFIAKGHSITVFSRNTGNDPTSDTWAGVEVHRPRLMTFPDIFSIVNPDEVKNWDHNGQNFFAETVLYNVLSASKLVNQLVQNEHRRYDLIVAHDWIAALAGIICKRNLNTPLVFHFHSTEQGRNPSGSNTIKDIERLSAMTADRIVTVSYAMRDELVSFGYPEAKIRVLHNGVDTGKYDPAKIPKRQVEAFRERIGVGSSPMIFFIGRLTWVKGADPLLLAMPEIIKEIPDAKLVLLGVGDQEQLLSQMVRELHLGKNVILHFRMVPETERLVYYAASDVCVFPSKYEPFGIVCIEAMSMEKPVVVGARGTSGFREQVIPMGEDICGYHIDPYNPSDIARYIVKILKDPELAAKMGKNGRQRVLEHFTWDHIADETLRVYQEVVDQHAAYPESGE
;
A
#
# COMPACT_ATOMS: atom_id res chain seq x y z
N MET A 1 -22.84 7.37 -8.84
CA MET A 1 -23.08 6.41 -7.71
C MET A 1 -22.90 7.13 -6.38
N LYS A 2 -23.63 6.68 -5.35
CA LYS A 2 -23.41 7.03 -3.95
C LYS A 2 -22.80 5.83 -3.25
N ILE A 3 -21.58 5.97 -2.73
CA ILE A 3 -20.75 4.87 -2.22
C ILE A 3 -20.51 5.03 -0.73
N ALA A 4 -20.84 3.99 0.06
CA ALA A 4 -20.42 3.87 1.45
C ALA A 4 -19.07 3.15 1.49
N TYR A 5 -18.02 3.81 1.99
CA TYR A 5 -16.63 3.41 1.82
C TYR A 5 -15.97 3.22 3.20
N PHE A 6 -15.64 1.97 3.55
CA PHE A 6 -15.04 1.61 4.82
C PHE A 6 -13.55 1.36 4.67
N VAL A 7 -12.74 2.16 5.35
CA VAL A 7 -11.28 2.08 5.34
C VAL A 7 -10.71 2.53 6.68
N ASP A 8 -9.68 1.85 7.17
CA ASP A 8 -9.08 2.17 8.48
C ASP A 8 -8.40 3.54 8.52
N GLU A 9 -7.62 3.85 7.47
CA GLU A 9 -6.82 5.06 7.36
C GLU A 9 -7.42 6.03 6.33
N PHE A 10 -7.67 7.28 6.75
CA PHE A 10 -8.11 8.37 5.86
C PHE A 10 -7.61 9.72 6.39
N PRO A 11 -7.34 10.72 5.52
CA PRO A 11 -6.87 12.03 5.96
C PRO A 11 -7.68 12.62 7.12
N PRO A 12 -7.02 13.38 8.03
CA PRO A 12 -5.63 13.85 7.95
C PRO A 12 -4.58 12.82 8.39
N PHE A 13 -4.97 11.67 8.96
CA PHE A 13 -4.06 10.68 9.51
C PHE A 13 -4.05 9.41 8.66
N PHE A 14 -2.90 9.11 8.04
CA PHE A 14 -2.62 7.84 7.40
C PHE A 14 -1.11 7.56 7.44
N ARG A 15 -0.75 6.28 7.45
CA ARG A 15 0.63 5.83 7.66
C ARG A 15 1.19 4.98 6.52
N GLY A 16 0.34 4.57 5.58
CA GLY A 16 0.75 3.59 4.59
C GLY A 16 0.10 3.74 3.23
N GLY A 17 0.35 2.73 2.38
CA GLY A 17 -0.17 2.67 1.02
C GLY A 17 -1.70 2.65 0.94
N LEU A 18 -2.38 2.02 1.92
CA LEU A 18 -3.84 1.96 1.96
C LEU A 18 -4.46 3.36 2.15
N GLY A 19 -3.91 4.15 3.09
CA GLY A 19 -4.37 5.52 3.30
C GLY A 19 -4.11 6.42 2.08
N THR A 20 -2.95 6.26 1.42
CA THR A 20 -2.65 6.96 0.14
C THR A 20 -3.64 6.55 -0.94
N TYR A 21 -3.91 5.25 -1.10
CA TYR A 21 -4.90 4.75 -2.05
C TYR A 21 -6.29 5.35 -1.79
N ALA A 22 -6.79 5.24 -0.56
CA ALA A 22 -8.12 5.72 -0.19
C ALA A 22 -8.28 7.22 -0.44
N MET A 23 -7.26 8.01 -0.08
CA MET A 23 -7.22 9.45 -0.30
C MET A 23 -7.30 9.80 -1.80
N GLU A 24 -6.43 9.23 -2.60
CA GLU A 24 -6.32 9.61 -4.01
C GLU A 24 -7.49 9.07 -4.83
N ILE A 25 -7.92 7.82 -4.60
CA ILE A 25 -9.03 7.22 -5.36
C ILE A 25 -10.36 7.92 -5.07
N THR A 26 -10.65 8.24 -3.82
CA THR A 26 -11.90 8.94 -3.46
C THR A 26 -11.94 10.36 -4.01
N ARG A 27 -10.79 11.05 -4.05
CA ARG A 27 -10.67 12.36 -4.70
C ARG A 27 -11.00 12.28 -6.19
N GLN A 28 -10.52 11.25 -6.89
CA GLN A 28 -10.86 11.02 -8.29
C GLN A 28 -12.35 10.73 -8.47
N PHE A 29 -12.95 9.94 -7.59
CA PHE A 29 -14.38 9.64 -7.66
C PHE A 29 -15.24 10.91 -7.49
N ILE A 30 -14.90 11.80 -6.55
CA ILE A 30 -15.55 13.09 -6.39
C ILE A 30 -15.41 13.95 -7.67
N ALA A 31 -14.20 14.02 -8.25
CA ALA A 31 -13.95 14.77 -9.48
C ALA A 31 -14.76 14.23 -10.66
N LYS A 32 -15.08 12.93 -10.67
CA LYS A 32 -15.92 12.27 -11.68
C LYS A 32 -17.43 12.29 -11.36
N GLY A 33 -17.86 13.08 -10.35
CA GLY A 33 -19.26 13.33 -10.02
C GLY A 33 -19.94 12.26 -9.16
N HIS A 34 -19.18 11.42 -8.47
CA HIS A 34 -19.71 10.44 -7.52
C HIS A 34 -19.75 11.01 -6.09
N SER A 35 -20.67 10.51 -5.26
CA SER A 35 -20.78 10.88 -3.84
C SER A 35 -20.17 9.78 -2.98
N ILE A 36 -19.24 10.13 -2.11
CA ILE A 36 -18.52 9.18 -1.25
C ILE A 36 -18.73 9.56 0.21
N THR A 37 -19.20 8.59 1.00
CA THR A 37 -19.23 8.68 2.46
C THR A 37 -18.22 7.69 3.03
N VAL A 38 -17.12 8.20 3.56
CA VAL A 38 -16.04 7.41 4.16
C VAL A 38 -16.32 7.17 5.63
N PHE A 39 -16.11 5.93 6.08
CA PHE A 39 -16.08 5.54 7.48
C PHE A 39 -14.64 5.12 7.81
N SER A 40 -13.98 5.87 8.69
CA SER A 40 -12.58 5.64 9.06
C SER A 40 -12.41 5.58 10.58
N ARG A 41 -11.31 4.99 11.04
CA ARG A 41 -11.00 4.93 12.47
C ARG A 41 -10.74 6.33 13.04
N ASN A 42 -11.26 6.60 14.23
CA ASN A 42 -10.91 7.77 15.01
C ASN A 42 -9.61 7.53 15.79
N THR A 43 -8.65 8.42 15.67
CA THR A 43 -7.35 8.31 16.37
C THR A 43 -7.39 8.90 17.79
N GLY A 44 -8.58 9.33 18.25
CA GLY A 44 -8.83 9.87 19.59
C GLY A 44 -9.15 11.35 19.61
N ASN A 45 -8.57 12.13 18.71
CA ASN A 45 -8.76 13.59 18.65
C ASN A 45 -9.47 14.09 17.37
N ASP A 46 -9.85 13.16 16.50
CA ASP A 46 -10.51 13.52 15.24
C ASP A 46 -11.97 13.92 15.45
N PRO A 47 -12.52 14.84 14.63
CA PRO A 47 -13.95 15.06 14.55
C PRO A 47 -14.69 13.76 14.18
N THR A 48 -15.83 13.52 14.84
CA THR A 48 -16.66 12.33 14.54
C THR A 48 -17.36 12.41 13.18
N SER A 49 -17.49 13.61 12.64
CA SER A 49 -17.99 13.88 11.28
C SER A 49 -17.25 15.08 10.72
N ASP A 50 -16.85 15.00 9.45
CA ASP A 50 -16.06 16.00 8.77
C ASP A 50 -16.30 15.93 7.26
N THR A 51 -15.76 16.91 6.52
CA THR A 51 -15.72 16.90 5.05
C THR A 51 -14.28 17.14 4.59
N TRP A 52 -13.74 16.22 3.82
CA TRP A 52 -12.41 16.33 3.25
C TRP A 52 -12.46 16.29 1.72
N ALA A 53 -12.02 17.34 1.05
CA ALA A 53 -12.00 17.43 -0.42
C ALA A 53 -13.31 16.99 -1.12
N GLY A 54 -14.47 17.31 -0.53
CA GLY A 54 -15.79 16.93 -1.02
C GLY A 54 -16.27 15.54 -0.59
N VAL A 55 -15.42 14.77 0.11
CA VAL A 55 -15.79 13.48 0.70
C VAL A 55 -16.39 13.71 2.09
N GLU A 56 -17.58 13.15 2.35
CA GLU A 56 -18.15 13.10 3.70
C GLU A 56 -17.43 12.03 4.52
N VAL A 57 -16.93 12.36 5.71
CA VAL A 57 -16.14 11.45 6.53
C VAL A 57 -16.78 11.28 7.92
N HIS A 58 -16.96 10.03 8.33
CA HIS A 58 -17.40 9.66 9.67
C HIS A 58 -16.30 8.87 10.39
N ARG A 59 -15.96 9.32 11.62
CA ARG A 59 -14.99 8.68 12.50
C ARG A 59 -15.62 8.45 13.85
N PRO A 60 -16.30 7.30 14.07
CA PRO A 60 -16.94 7.05 15.36
C PRO A 60 -15.89 7.08 16.47
N ARG A 61 -16.22 7.78 17.57
CA ARG A 61 -15.35 7.83 18.73
C ARG A 61 -15.32 6.47 19.40
N LEU A 62 -14.14 5.89 19.50
CA LEU A 62 -13.96 4.61 20.16
C LEU A 62 -14.08 4.79 21.68
N MET A 63 -14.77 3.87 22.33
CA MET A 63 -14.87 3.79 23.78
C MET A 63 -13.77 2.88 24.32
N THR A 64 -13.32 3.12 25.54
CA THR A 64 -12.31 2.28 26.18
C THR A 64 -12.98 1.00 26.71
N PHE A 65 -12.56 -0.16 26.17
CA PHE A 65 -13.19 -1.46 26.45
C PHE A 65 -12.24 -2.57 26.91
N PRO A 66 -11.01 -2.31 27.34
CA PRO A 66 -10.00 -3.37 27.39
C PRO A 66 -10.42 -4.60 28.19
N ASP A 67 -11.09 -4.45 29.33
CA ASP A 67 -11.39 -5.57 30.24
C ASP A 67 -12.61 -6.39 29.77
N ILE A 68 -13.60 -5.77 29.15
CA ILE A 68 -14.83 -6.46 28.70
C ILE A 68 -14.54 -7.27 27.43
N PHE A 69 -13.69 -6.76 26.55
CA PHE A 69 -13.38 -7.44 25.29
C PHE A 69 -12.61 -8.75 25.50
N SER A 70 -11.85 -8.88 26.58
CA SER A 70 -11.16 -10.12 26.94
C SER A 70 -12.12 -11.32 27.12
N ILE A 71 -13.39 -11.05 27.46
CA ILE A 71 -14.41 -12.07 27.66
C ILE A 71 -14.92 -12.62 26.33
N VAL A 72 -15.03 -11.76 25.29
CA VAL A 72 -15.63 -12.08 23.99
C VAL A 72 -14.60 -12.33 22.88
N ASN A 73 -13.33 -12.06 23.14
CA ASN A 73 -12.25 -12.32 22.19
C ASN A 73 -12.16 -13.81 21.84
N PRO A 74 -11.89 -14.16 20.59
CA PRO A 74 -11.48 -15.51 20.21
C PRO A 74 -10.29 -15.98 21.05
N ASP A 75 -10.22 -17.29 21.33
CA ASP A 75 -9.17 -17.85 22.19
C ASP A 75 -7.75 -17.57 21.66
N GLU A 76 -7.58 -17.54 20.35
CA GLU A 76 -6.32 -17.13 19.73
C GLU A 76 -5.93 -15.69 20.10
N VAL A 77 -6.87 -14.75 20.01
CA VAL A 77 -6.65 -13.32 20.32
C VAL A 77 -6.30 -13.11 21.80
N LYS A 78 -6.85 -13.93 22.70
CA LYS A 78 -6.49 -13.90 24.13
C LYS A 78 -5.01 -14.20 24.39
N ASN A 79 -4.36 -14.90 23.47
CA ASN A 79 -2.93 -15.22 23.56
C ASN A 79 -2.02 -14.15 22.94
N TRP A 80 -2.58 -13.11 22.32
CA TRP A 80 -1.78 -12.01 21.78
C TRP A 80 -1.27 -11.12 22.91
N ASP A 81 -0.26 -10.29 22.62
CA ASP A 81 0.15 -9.25 23.54
C ASP A 81 -0.96 -8.20 23.76
N HIS A 82 -0.79 -7.40 24.80
CA HIS A 82 -1.79 -6.39 25.16
C HIS A 82 -2.09 -5.39 24.04
N ASN A 83 -1.08 -5.00 23.25
CA ASN A 83 -1.25 -4.07 22.14
C ASN A 83 -2.06 -4.71 21.00
N GLY A 84 -1.78 -5.97 20.68
CA GLY A 84 -2.52 -6.74 19.68
C GLY A 84 -3.98 -6.95 20.07
N GLN A 85 -4.25 -7.30 21.34
CA GLN A 85 -5.62 -7.44 21.84
C GLN A 85 -6.39 -6.12 21.77
N ASN A 86 -5.79 -5.01 22.18
CA ASN A 86 -6.41 -3.70 22.11
C ASN A 86 -6.69 -3.29 20.66
N PHE A 87 -5.72 -3.49 19.76
CA PHE A 87 -5.88 -3.18 18.34
C PHE A 87 -7.04 -3.98 17.71
N PHE A 88 -7.17 -5.26 18.04
CA PHE A 88 -8.28 -6.09 17.56
C PHE A 88 -9.61 -5.59 18.11
N ALA A 89 -9.70 -5.32 19.41
CA ALA A 89 -10.90 -4.79 20.05
C ALA A 89 -11.35 -3.46 19.46
N GLU A 90 -10.41 -2.52 19.28
CA GLU A 90 -10.67 -1.23 18.62
C GLU A 90 -11.13 -1.42 17.18
N THR A 91 -10.56 -2.39 16.45
CA THR A 91 -10.94 -2.71 15.08
C THR A 91 -12.39 -3.21 15.03
N VAL A 92 -12.77 -4.14 15.90
CA VAL A 92 -14.15 -4.64 15.98
C VAL A 92 -15.12 -3.50 16.33
N LEU A 93 -14.78 -2.70 17.33
CA LEU A 93 -15.62 -1.58 17.76
C LEU A 93 -15.80 -0.52 16.67
N TYR A 94 -14.71 -0.15 15.98
CA TYR A 94 -14.74 0.75 14.82
C TYR A 94 -15.73 0.23 13.76
N ASN A 95 -15.65 -1.05 13.41
CA ASN A 95 -16.51 -1.66 12.40
C ASN A 95 -18.00 -1.63 12.83
N VAL A 96 -18.30 -2.03 14.07
CA VAL A 96 -19.68 -2.08 14.58
C VAL A 96 -20.28 -0.67 14.65
N LEU A 97 -19.54 0.30 15.16
CA LEU A 97 -20.02 1.68 15.26
C LEU A 97 -20.20 2.33 13.88
N SER A 98 -19.30 2.05 12.93
CA SER A 98 -19.40 2.56 11.57
C SER A 98 -20.59 1.95 10.82
N ALA A 99 -20.80 0.64 10.96
CA ALA A 99 -21.96 -0.05 10.38
C ALA A 99 -23.27 0.46 11.00
N SER A 100 -23.33 0.62 12.33
CA SER A 100 -24.49 1.19 13.02
C SER A 100 -24.80 2.61 12.56
N LYS A 101 -23.77 3.45 12.38
CA LYS A 101 -23.93 4.82 11.84
C LYS A 101 -24.56 4.77 10.45
N LEU A 102 -24.05 3.92 9.54
CA LEU A 102 -24.59 3.80 8.19
C LEU A 102 -26.03 3.27 8.21
N VAL A 103 -26.25 2.11 8.83
CA VAL A 103 -27.53 1.40 8.79
C VAL A 103 -28.62 2.17 9.53
N ASN A 104 -28.42 2.45 10.82
CA ASN A 104 -29.47 3.00 11.68
C ASN A 104 -29.66 4.50 11.50
N GLN A 105 -28.57 5.26 11.39
CA GLN A 105 -28.71 6.71 11.32
C GLN A 105 -28.88 7.19 9.88
N LEU A 106 -27.92 6.91 8.97
CA LEU A 106 -27.95 7.51 7.65
C LEU A 106 -29.04 6.89 6.77
N VAL A 107 -29.23 5.57 6.81
CA VAL A 107 -30.21 4.91 5.95
C VAL A 107 -31.61 4.91 6.60
N GLN A 108 -31.77 4.39 7.82
CA GLN A 108 -33.11 4.27 8.44
C GLN A 108 -33.68 5.60 8.89
N ASN A 109 -32.91 6.43 9.63
CA ASN A 109 -33.43 7.68 10.18
C ASN A 109 -33.40 8.85 9.19
N GLU A 110 -32.29 8.97 8.40
CA GLU A 110 -32.13 10.07 7.45
C GLU A 110 -32.60 9.71 6.03
N HIS A 111 -33.08 8.48 5.80
CA HIS A 111 -33.59 7.97 4.51
C HIS A 111 -32.59 8.10 3.34
N ARG A 112 -31.29 8.07 3.62
CA ARG A 112 -30.26 8.10 2.60
C ARG A 112 -30.22 6.74 1.87
N ARG A 113 -29.85 6.78 0.59
CA ARG A 113 -29.62 5.59 -0.25
C ARG A 113 -28.18 5.52 -0.67
N TYR A 114 -27.65 4.32 -0.71
CA TYR A 114 -26.32 4.02 -1.23
C TYR A 114 -26.43 2.94 -2.30
N ASP A 115 -25.69 3.13 -3.40
CA ASP A 115 -25.69 2.22 -4.54
C ASP A 115 -24.73 1.06 -4.32
N LEU A 116 -23.66 1.30 -3.51
CA LEU A 116 -22.58 0.35 -3.29
C LEU A 116 -21.97 0.51 -1.90
N ILE A 117 -21.61 -0.62 -1.30
CA ILE A 117 -20.75 -0.73 -0.11
C ILE A 117 -19.37 -1.18 -0.57
N VAL A 118 -18.32 -0.50 -0.10
CA VAL A 118 -16.92 -0.85 -0.35
C VAL A 118 -16.20 -1.00 0.98
N ALA A 119 -15.46 -2.09 1.18
CA ALA A 119 -14.69 -2.32 2.40
C ALA A 119 -13.26 -2.79 2.05
N HIS A 120 -12.28 -2.33 2.83
CA HIS A 120 -10.87 -2.53 2.55
C HIS A 120 -10.18 -3.33 3.64
N ASP A 121 -9.54 -4.41 3.25
CA ASP A 121 -8.78 -5.34 4.10
C ASP A 121 -9.60 -5.84 5.32
N TRP A 122 -9.05 -6.76 6.08
CA TRP A 122 -9.73 -7.33 7.24
C TRP A 122 -10.13 -6.28 8.29
N ILE A 123 -9.40 -5.16 8.33
CA ILE A 123 -9.62 -4.08 9.31
C ILE A 123 -10.97 -3.37 9.13
N ALA A 124 -11.52 -3.33 7.90
CA ALA A 124 -12.84 -2.75 7.61
C ALA A 124 -13.89 -3.80 7.21
N ALA A 125 -13.53 -5.07 7.26
CA ALA A 125 -14.32 -6.19 6.75
C ALA A 125 -15.67 -6.36 7.43
N LEU A 126 -15.69 -6.34 8.77
CA LEU A 126 -16.92 -6.58 9.53
C LEU A 126 -17.99 -5.52 9.26
N ALA A 127 -17.59 -4.26 9.09
CA ALA A 127 -18.53 -3.20 8.72
C ALA A 127 -19.19 -3.47 7.38
N GLY A 128 -18.42 -3.85 6.37
CA GLY A 128 -18.94 -4.23 5.05
C GLY A 128 -19.93 -5.38 5.11
N ILE A 129 -19.59 -6.44 5.85
CA ILE A 129 -20.45 -7.64 6.03
C ILE A 129 -21.75 -7.27 6.76
N ILE A 130 -21.65 -6.51 7.88
CA ILE A 130 -22.82 -6.09 8.64
C ILE A 130 -23.75 -5.25 7.77
N CYS A 131 -23.19 -4.27 7.06
CA CYS A 131 -23.97 -3.40 6.17
C CYS A 131 -24.65 -4.18 5.05
N LYS A 132 -23.95 -5.08 4.35
CA LYS A 132 -24.55 -5.92 3.31
C LYS A 132 -25.72 -6.76 3.85
N ARG A 133 -25.59 -7.33 5.04
CA ARG A 133 -26.66 -8.16 5.66
C ARG A 133 -27.88 -7.38 6.12
N ASN A 134 -27.75 -6.07 6.36
CA ASN A 134 -28.83 -5.22 6.87
C ASN A 134 -29.39 -4.27 5.81
N LEU A 135 -28.69 -4.09 4.70
CA LEU A 135 -29.09 -3.22 3.60
C LEU A 135 -29.10 -4.05 2.31
N ASN A 136 -30.12 -3.92 1.50
CA ASN A 136 -30.12 -4.55 0.18
C ASN A 136 -29.21 -3.76 -0.78
N THR A 137 -27.90 -3.76 -0.47
CA THR A 137 -26.87 -2.98 -1.19
C THR A 137 -25.67 -3.89 -1.43
N PRO A 138 -25.14 -3.98 -2.66
CA PRO A 138 -24.04 -4.88 -2.99
C PRO A 138 -22.73 -4.45 -2.32
N LEU A 139 -21.85 -5.42 -2.06
CA LEU A 139 -20.55 -5.25 -1.40
C LEU A 139 -19.41 -5.57 -2.36
N VAL A 140 -18.49 -4.64 -2.53
CA VAL A 140 -17.16 -4.86 -3.11
C VAL A 140 -16.14 -4.90 -1.96
N PHE A 141 -15.35 -5.97 -1.91
CA PHE A 141 -14.30 -6.13 -0.91
C PHE A 141 -12.92 -6.04 -1.55
N HIS A 142 -12.07 -5.13 -1.05
CA HIS A 142 -10.72 -4.92 -1.54
C HIS A 142 -9.68 -5.58 -0.65
N PHE A 143 -8.82 -6.41 -1.27
CA PHE A 143 -7.61 -6.92 -0.68
C PHE A 143 -6.40 -6.10 -1.15
N HIS A 144 -5.76 -5.37 -0.24
CA HIS A 144 -4.47 -4.73 -0.48
C HIS A 144 -3.30 -5.58 0.01
N SER A 145 -3.57 -6.51 0.91
CA SER A 145 -2.67 -7.57 1.36
C SER A 145 -3.48 -8.68 2.04
N THR A 146 -2.85 -9.84 2.27
CA THR A 146 -3.45 -10.91 3.09
C THR A 146 -2.65 -11.13 4.37
N GLU A 147 -3.29 -11.64 5.41
CA GLU A 147 -2.61 -12.03 6.64
C GLU A 147 -1.57 -13.11 6.36
N GLN A 148 -1.95 -14.12 5.59
CA GLN A 148 -1.04 -15.23 5.27
C GLN A 148 0.16 -14.78 4.42
N GLY A 149 -0.01 -13.84 3.51
CA GLY A 149 1.08 -13.30 2.69
C GLY A 149 2.05 -12.45 3.51
N ARG A 150 1.55 -11.65 4.46
CA ARG A 150 2.40 -10.87 5.37
C ARG A 150 3.13 -11.74 6.38
N ASN A 151 2.45 -12.75 6.90
CA ASN A 151 2.96 -13.68 7.90
C ASN A 151 2.34 -15.05 7.70
N PRO A 152 3.05 -16.04 7.14
CA PRO A 152 2.52 -17.39 6.94
C PRO A 152 2.02 -18.05 8.22
N SER A 153 2.65 -17.73 9.37
CA SER A 153 2.24 -18.17 10.71
C SER A 153 1.27 -17.21 11.39
N GLY A 154 0.70 -16.25 10.64
CA GLY A 154 -0.21 -15.24 11.16
C GLY A 154 -1.56 -15.80 11.62
N SER A 155 -2.36 -14.90 12.19
CA SER A 155 -3.59 -15.21 12.89
C SER A 155 -4.63 -15.95 12.04
N ASN A 156 -5.13 -17.07 12.54
CA ASN A 156 -6.26 -17.77 11.92
C ASN A 156 -7.54 -16.96 12.04
N THR A 157 -7.74 -16.24 13.14
CA THR A 157 -8.89 -15.34 13.32
C THR A 157 -8.95 -14.29 12.21
N ILE A 158 -7.81 -13.66 11.86
CA ILE A 158 -7.75 -12.69 10.75
C ILE A 158 -8.00 -13.38 9.41
N LYS A 159 -7.39 -14.55 9.16
CA LYS A 159 -7.62 -15.34 7.93
C LYS A 159 -9.11 -15.73 7.77
N ASP A 160 -9.79 -16.05 8.87
CA ASP A 160 -11.22 -16.38 8.83
C ASP A 160 -12.07 -15.14 8.53
N ILE A 161 -11.73 -13.96 9.06
CA ILE A 161 -12.38 -12.70 8.70
C ILE A 161 -12.19 -12.39 7.22
N GLU A 162 -10.96 -12.53 6.69
CA GLU A 162 -10.65 -12.35 5.26
C GLU A 162 -11.50 -13.31 4.39
N ARG A 163 -11.56 -14.59 4.78
CA ARG A 163 -12.37 -15.60 4.08
C ARG A 163 -13.85 -15.27 4.09
N LEU A 164 -14.40 -14.93 5.27
CA LEU A 164 -15.82 -14.57 5.40
C LEU A 164 -16.16 -13.36 4.52
N SER A 165 -15.27 -12.38 4.46
CA SER A 165 -15.44 -11.18 3.62
C SER A 165 -15.46 -11.51 2.14
N ALA A 166 -14.51 -12.34 1.68
CA ALA A 166 -14.45 -12.79 0.29
C ALA A 166 -15.70 -13.59 -0.14
N MET A 167 -16.18 -14.44 0.74
CA MET A 167 -17.39 -15.24 0.45
C MET A 167 -18.65 -14.37 0.43
N THR A 168 -18.74 -13.37 1.32
CA THR A 168 -19.89 -12.47 1.44
C THR A 168 -19.95 -11.44 0.32
N ALA A 169 -18.81 -10.97 -0.18
CA ALA A 169 -18.73 -9.95 -1.21
C ALA A 169 -19.32 -10.40 -2.55
N ASP A 170 -19.96 -9.49 -3.27
CA ASP A 170 -20.42 -9.69 -4.65
C ASP A 170 -19.25 -9.66 -5.63
N ARG A 171 -18.24 -8.83 -5.31
CA ARG A 171 -16.99 -8.73 -6.05
C ARG A 171 -15.80 -8.58 -5.11
N ILE A 172 -14.70 -9.21 -5.46
CA ILE A 172 -13.40 -9.07 -4.80
C ILE A 172 -12.51 -8.26 -5.73
N VAL A 173 -11.86 -7.25 -5.18
CA VAL A 173 -10.83 -6.46 -5.89
C VAL A 173 -9.48 -6.72 -5.23
N THR A 174 -8.44 -6.86 -6.03
CA THR A 174 -7.06 -6.95 -5.59
C THR A 174 -6.13 -6.13 -6.46
N VAL A 175 -4.92 -5.88 -5.98
CA VAL A 175 -4.04 -4.83 -6.52
C VAL A 175 -3.03 -5.33 -7.57
N SER A 176 -2.98 -6.64 -7.81
CA SER A 176 -2.09 -7.25 -8.82
C SER A 176 -2.56 -8.63 -9.25
N TYR A 177 -2.12 -9.09 -10.41
CA TYR A 177 -2.33 -10.48 -10.85
C TYR A 177 -1.61 -11.48 -9.95
N ALA A 178 -0.42 -11.11 -9.45
CA ALA A 178 0.30 -11.95 -8.48
C ALA A 178 -0.52 -12.17 -7.20
N MET A 179 -1.23 -11.14 -6.73
CA MET A 179 -2.10 -11.27 -5.56
C MET A 179 -3.42 -11.98 -5.91
N ARG A 180 -3.96 -11.83 -7.12
CA ARG A 180 -5.09 -12.63 -7.58
C ARG A 180 -4.75 -14.12 -7.51
N ASP A 181 -3.61 -14.51 -8.04
CA ASP A 181 -3.16 -15.90 -8.04
C ASP A 181 -2.98 -16.44 -6.61
N GLU A 182 -2.49 -15.60 -5.71
CA GLU A 182 -2.43 -15.92 -4.27
C GLU A 182 -3.83 -16.16 -3.69
N LEU A 183 -4.80 -15.28 -3.92
CA LEU A 183 -6.17 -15.42 -3.44
C LEU A 183 -6.84 -16.69 -4.00
N VAL A 184 -6.62 -16.98 -5.29
CA VAL A 184 -7.12 -18.22 -5.91
C VAL A 184 -6.49 -19.45 -5.26
N SER A 185 -5.19 -19.41 -4.94
CA SER A 185 -4.50 -20.50 -4.25
C SER A 185 -5.05 -20.76 -2.82
N PHE A 186 -5.62 -19.73 -2.19
CA PHE A 186 -6.31 -19.85 -0.89
C PHE A 186 -7.77 -20.32 -1.01
N GLY A 187 -8.22 -20.62 -2.24
CA GLY A 187 -9.57 -21.14 -2.52
C GLY A 187 -10.64 -20.04 -2.63
N TYR A 188 -10.25 -18.77 -2.82
CA TYR A 188 -11.23 -17.72 -3.09
C TYR A 188 -11.76 -17.82 -4.53
N PRO A 189 -13.06 -17.51 -4.76
CA PRO A 189 -13.71 -17.74 -6.05
C PRO A 189 -13.16 -16.80 -7.13
N GLU A 190 -12.39 -17.34 -8.08
CA GLU A 190 -11.72 -16.58 -9.16
C GLU A 190 -12.70 -15.72 -9.96
N ALA A 191 -13.92 -16.25 -10.23
CA ALA A 191 -14.95 -15.52 -10.98
C ALA A 191 -15.34 -14.17 -10.34
N LYS A 192 -15.21 -14.05 -9.01
CA LYS A 192 -15.48 -12.81 -8.27
C LYS A 192 -14.30 -11.85 -8.28
N ILE A 193 -13.07 -12.29 -8.59
CA ILE A 193 -11.86 -11.47 -8.43
C ILE A 193 -11.64 -10.57 -9.65
N ARG A 194 -11.35 -9.31 -9.40
CA ARG A 194 -10.87 -8.32 -10.39
C ARG A 194 -9.57 -7.71 -9.91
N VAL A 195 -8.66 -7.49 -10.84
CA VAL A 195 -7.39 -6.81 -10.58
C VAL A 195 -7.53 -5.34 -10.94
N LEU A 196 -7.28 -4.47 -9.98
CA LEU A 196 -7.23 -3.02 -10.14
C LEU A 196 -5.95 -2.52 -9.48
N HIS A 197 -5.01 -2.06 -10.27
CA HIS A 197 -3.72 -1.57 -9.79
C HIS A 197 -3.87 -0.30 -8.92
N ASN A 198 -2.82 0.07 -8.21
CA ASN A 198 -2.73 1.38 -7.59
C ASN A 198 -2.12 2.38 -8.58
N GLY A 199 -2.36 3.66 -8.34
CA GLY A 199 -1.82 4.75 -9.14
C GLY A 199 -0.75 5.56 -8.42
N VAL A 200 -0.22 6.54 -9.14
CA VAL A 200 0.63 7.62 -8.63
C VAL A 200 0.20 8.95 -9.23
N ASP A 201 0.35 10.04 -8.47
CA ASP A 201 0.15 11.41 -8.97
C ASP A 201 1.38 11.86 -9.78
N THR A 202 1.34 11.62 -11.09
CA THR A 202 2.44 11.97 -12.01
C THR A 202 2.67 13.48 -12.12
N GLY A 203 1.72 14.28 -11.69
CA GLY A 203 1.87 15.72 -11.58
C GLY A 203 2.67 16.14 -10.36
N LYS A 204 2.61 15.39 -9.25
CA LYS A 204 3.47 15.59 -8.07
C LYS A 204 4.84 14.92 -8.26
N TYR A 205 4.84 13.64 -8.67
CA TYR A 205 6.05 12.87 -8.94
C TYR A 205 6.59 13.16 -10.34
N ASP A 206 7.10 14.38 -10.50
CA ASP A 206 7.64 14.90 -11.75
C ASP A 206 9.07 15.43 -11.53
N PRO A 207 10.11 14.81 -12.13
CA PRO A 207 11.48 15.22 -11.94
C PRO A 207 11.72 16.67 -12.38
N ALA A 208 10.97 17.19 -13.35
CA ALA A 208 11.11 18.57 -13.82
C ALA A 208 10.73 19.61 -12.75
N LYS A 209 9.97 19.23 -11.73
CA LYS A 209 9.56 20.10 -10.61
C LYS A 209 10.60 20.22 -9.50
N ILE A 210 11.64 19.40 -9.50
CA ILE A 210 12.69 19.43 -8.48
C ILE A 210 13.95 20.08 -9.05
N PRO A 211 14.27 21.32 -8.66
CA PRO A 211 15.43 22.03 -9.20
C PRO A 211 16.74 21.31 -8.89
N LYS A 212 17.64 21.23 -9.86
CA LYS A 212 18.96 20.58 -9.72
C LYS A 212 19.73 21.10 -8.50
N ARG A 213 19.74 22.42 -8.26
CA ARG A 213 20.35 23.01 -7.08
C ARG A 213 19.79 22.48 -5.76
N GLN A 214 18.48 22.18 -5.71
CA GLN A 214 17.86 21.59 -4.52
C GLN A 214 18.33 20.15 -4.30
N VAL A 215 18.47 19.38 -5.37
CA VAL A 215 19.00 18.01 -5.33
C VAL A 215 20.44 18.01 -4.84
N GLU A 216 21.30 18.88 -5.40
CA GLU A 216 22.70 18.99 -5.00
C GLU A 216 22.84 19.38 -3.52
N ALA A 217 22.14 20.41 -3.08
CA ALA A 217 22.15 20.84 -1.67
C ALA A 217 21.61 19.74 -0.72
N PHE A 218 20.64 18.97 -1.17
CA PHE A 218 20.10 17.85 -0.40
C PHE A 218 21.12 16.72 -0.27
N ARG A 219 21.79 16.33 -1.36
CA ARG A 219 22.84 15.29 -1.36
C ARG A 219 24.00 15.65 -0.41
N GLU A 220 24.45 16.90 -0.42
CA GLU A 220 25.46 17.40 0.52
C GLU A 220 24.97 17.30 1.97
N ARG A 221 23.75 17.76 2.24
CA ARG A 221 23.14 17.76 3.59
C ARG A 221 23.04 16.36 4.20
N ILE A 222 22.73 15.34 3.39
CA ILE A 222 22.61 13.95 3.88
C ILE A 222 23.91 13.14 3.82
N GLY A 223 25.03 13.78 3.39
CA GLY A 223 26.35 13.13 3.34
C GLY A 223 26.59 12.22 2.15
N VAL A 224 25.78 12.34 1.09
CA VAL A 224 25.96 11.60 -0.17
C VAL A 224 26.94 12.35 -1.10
N GLY A 225 26.87 13.68 -1.19
CA GLY A 225 27.70 14.48 -2.09
C GLY A 225 27.53 14.05 -3.55
N SER A 226 28.67 13.86 -4.24
CA SER A 226 28.72 13.38 -5.63
C SER A 226 28.70 11.86 -5.79
N SER A 227 28.72 11.09 -4.70
CA SER A 227 28.76 9.62 -4.71
C SER A 227 27.51 9.01 -5.32
N PRO A 228 27.57 7.87 -6.03
CA PRO A 228 26.38 7.17 -6.49
C PRO A 228 25.44 6.82 -5.34
N MET A 229 24.14 7.19 -5.46
CA MET A 229 23.14 7.02 -4.42
C MET A 229 22.16 5.89 -4.75
N ILE A 230 22.21 4.85 -3.95
CA ILE A 230 21.21 3.77 -3.90
C ILE A 230 20.16 4.19 -2.88
N PHE A 231 18.88 4.14 -3.25
CA PHE A 231 17.82 4.58 -2.37
C PHE A 231 16.80 3.47 -2.10
N PHE A 232 16.52 3.26 -0.83
CA PHE A 232 15.42 2.42 -0.35
C PHE A 232 14.47 3.26 0.49
N ILE A 233 13.18 3.12 0.26
CA ILE A 233 12.13 3.68 1.10
C ILE A 233 11.04 2.64 1.36
N GLY A 234 10.62 2.52 2.62
CA GLY A 234 9.55 1.61 3.01
C GLY A 234 9.48 1.39 4.51
N ARG A 235 8.47 0.62 4.95
CA ARG A 235 8.46 0.15 6.33
C ARG A 235 9.65 -0.78 6.55
N LEU A 236 10.36 -0.61 7.65
CA LEU A 236 11.52 -1.44 7.98
C LEU A 236 11.05 -2.73 8.67
N THR A 237 10.43 -3.61 7.89
CA THR A 237 9.93 -4.93 8.30
C THR A 237 10.57 -6.01 7.44
N TRP A 238 10.59 -7.24 7.94
CA TRP A 238 11.21 -8.39 7.24
C TRP A 238 10.74 -8.56 5.79
N VAL A 239 9.46 -8.32 5.52
CA VAL A 239 8.89 -8.48 4.17
C VAL A 239 9.44 -7.47 3.16
N LYS A 240 9.98 -6.32 3.60
CA LYS A 240 10.50 -5.27 2.72
C LYS A 240 11.96 -5.47 2.29
N GLY A 241 12.69 -6.37 2.95
CA GLY A 241 13.99 -6.84 2.48
C GLY A 241 15.12 -5.81 2.59
N ALA A 242 15.11 -4.92 3.59
CA ALA A 242 16.23 -4.02 3.84
C ALA A 242 17.49 -4.79 4.29
N ASP A 243 17.31 -5.92 4.97
CA ASP A 243 18.37 -6.83 5.43
C ASP A 243 19.20 -7.43 4.26
N PRO A 244 18.64 -8.08 3.23
CA PRO A 244 19.44 -8.58 2.10
C PRO A 244 20.08 -7.44 1.28
N LEU A 245 19.49 -6.25 1.26
CA LEU A 245 20.13 -5.10 0.61
C LEU A 245 21.41 -4.66 1.36
N LEU A 246 21.39 -4.67 2.69
CA LEU A 246 22.61 -4.42 3.47
C LEU A 246 23.67 -5.52 3.24
N LEU A 247 23.26 -6.78 3.13
CA LEU A 247 24.18 -7.89 2.82
C LEU A 247 24.77 -7.79 1.38
N ALA A 248 24.11 -7.11 0.47
CA ALA A 248 24.61 -6.85 -0.88
C ALA A 248 25.69 -5.74 -0.93
N MET A 249 25.72 -4.83 0.07
CA MET A 249 26.61 -3.67 0.05
C MET A 249 28.09 -3.99 -0.03
N PRO A 250 28.66 -5.01 0.65
CA PRO A 250 30.08 -5.36 0.51
C PRO A 250 30.49 -5.67 -0.94
N GLU A 251 29.64 -6.36 -1.72
CA GLU A 251 29.90 -6.63 -3.14
C GLU A 251 29.80 -5.36 -3.98
N ILE A 252 28.81 -4.51 -3.69
CA ILE A 252 28.64 -3.21 -4.39
C ILE A 252 29.83 -2.32 -4.16
N ILE A 253 30.31 -2.19 -2.92
CA ILE A 253 31.45 -1.33 -2.54
C ILE A 253 32.76 -1.84 -3.17
N LYS A 254 32.93 -3.12 -3.35
CA LYS A 254 34.07 -3.71 -4.05
C LYS A 254 34.16 -3.19 -5.49
N GLU A 255 33.03 -2.99 -6.14
CA GLU A 255 32.92 -2.55 -7.54
C GLU A 255 32.82 -1.01 -7.68
N ILE A 256 32.22 -0.35 -6.69
CA ILE A 256 31.97 1.11 -6.63
C ILE A 256 32.23 1.58 -5.18
N PRO A 257 33.49 1.86 -4.82
CA PRO A 257 33.90 2.08 -3.41
C PRO A 257 33.20 3.25 -2.70
N ASP A 258 32.77 4.26 -3.42
CA ASP A 258 32.12 5.46 -2.90
C ASP A 258 30.59 5.39 -2.95
N ALA A 259 29.99 4.29 -3.44
CA ALA A 259 28.55 4.13 -3.45
C ALA A 259 27.94 4.30 -2.04
N LYS A 260 26.83 5.03 -1.97
CA LYS A 260 26.07 5.29 -0.74
C LYS A 260 24.68 4.65 -0.83
N LEU A 261 24.32 3.89 0.18
CA LEU A 261 22.96 3.42 0.39
C LEU A 261 22.25 4.32 1.41
N VAL A 262 21.12 4.90 1.01
CA VAL A 262 20.24 5.65 1.91
C VAL A 262 18.98 4.80 2.17
N LEU A 263 18.79 4.40 3.42
CA LEU A 263 17.60 3.68 3.90
C LEU A 263 16.68 4.67 4.63
N LEU A 264 15.46 4.85 4.12
CA LEU A 264 14.46 5.74 4.70
C LEU A 264 13.21 4.97 5.13
N GLY A 265 12.83 5.10 6.39
CA GLY A 265 11.61 4.50 6.92
C GLY A 265 11.66 4.22 8.40
N VAL A 266 10.59 3.62 8.92
CA VAL A 266 10.45 3.18 10.31
C VAL A 266 9.92 1.75 10.36
N GLY A 267 10.26 1.01 11.42
CA GLY A 267 9.78 -0.35 11.60
C GLY A 267 10.50 -1.13 12.69
N ASP A 268 10.11 -2.38 12.86
CA ASP A 268 10.62 -3.29 13.89
C ASP A 268 12.07 -3.74 13.65
N GLN A 269 12.60 -3.55 12.43
CA GLN A 269 13.98 -3.92 12.09
C GLN A 269 15.03 -2.82 12.32
N GLU A 270 14.70 -1.65 12.82
CA GLU A 270 15.65 -0.52 12.98
C GLU A 270 16.91 -0.92 13.80
N GLN A 271 16.73 -1.64 14.89
CA GLN A 271 17.86 -2.11 15.72
C GLN A 271 18.72 -3.12 14.99
N LEU A 272 18.09 -4.10 14.32
CA LEU A 272 18.77 -5.12 13.52
C LEU A 272 19.61 -4.48 12.41
N LEU A 273 19.01 -3.57 11.63
CA LEU A 273 19.70 -2.90 10.53
C LEU A 273 20.87 -2.05 11.02
N SER A 274 20.72 -1.36 12.16
CA SER A 274 21.81 -0.63 12.81
C SER A 274 22.97 -1.53 13.25
N GLN A 275 22.65 -2.72 13.76
CA GLN A 275 23.65 -3.73 14.15
C GLN A 275 24.37 -4.25 12.90
N MET A 276 23.64 -4.63 11.85
CA MET A 276 24.22 -5.11 10.59
C MET A 276 25.19 -4.09 9.96
N VAL A 277 24.85 -2.79 9.97
CA VAL A 277 25.75 -1.74 9.47
C VAL A 277 27.08 -1.71 10.22
N ARG A 278 27.06 -1.92 11.56
CA ARG A 278 28.29 -2.00 12.37
C ARG A 278 29.09 -3.28 12.09
N GLU A 279 28.44 -4.43 12.09
CA GLU A 279 29.09 -5.74 11.90
C GLU A 279 29.70 -5.89 10.51
N LEU A 280 29.04 -5.35 9.48
CA LEU A 280 29.54 -5.35 8.09
C LEU A 280 30.48 -4.18 7.80
N HIS A 281 30.83 -3.34 8.79
CA HIS A 281 31.70 -2.17 8.65
C HIS A 281 31.25 -1.16 7.57
N LEU A 282 29.92 -0.99 7.40
CA LEU A 282 29.32 -0.17 6.34
C LEU A 282 29.10 1.30 6.73
N GLY A 283 29.58 1.76 7.88
CA GLY A 283 29.29 3.09 8.41
C GLY A 283 29.67 4.26 7.51
N LYS A 284 30.59 4.05 6.55
CA LYS A 284 30.95 5.07 5.54
C LYS A 284 30.04 5.07 4.33
N ASN A 285 29.32 3.97 4.06
CA ASN A 285 28.57 3.74 2.82
C ASN A 285 27.08 3.66 3.03
N VAL A 286 26.58 3.51 4.28
CA VAL A 286 25.17 3.38 4.59
C VAL A 286 24.70 4.52 5.49
N ILE A 287 23.62 5.16 5.10
CA ILE A 287 22.95 6.25 5.80
C ILE A 287 21.57 5.77 6.21
N LEU A 288 21.30 5.69 7.51
CA LEU A 288 20.04 5.23 8.08
C LEU A 288 19.19 6.43 8.51
N HIS A 289 18.05 6.60 7.87
CA HIS A 289 17.06 7.61 8.23
C HIS A 289 15.79 6.96 8.79
N PHE A 290 15.81 6.64 10.08
CA PHE A 290 14.70 6.01 10.79
C PHE A 290 13.63 7.05 11.14
N ARG A 291 12.94 7.53 10.13
CA ARG A 291 11.89 8.54 10.29
C ARG A 291 10.89 8.52 9.14
N MET A 292 9.70 9.01 9.43
CA MET A 292 8.73 9.39 8.40
C MET A 292 9.07 10.78 7.87
N VAL A 293 8.87 10.98 6.58
CA VAL A 293 9.08 12.28 5.93
C VAL A 293 7.82 12.74 5.21
N PRO A 294 7.57 14.05 5.12
CA PRO A 294 6.50 14.58 4.27
C PRO A 294 6.72 14.20 2.79
N GLU A 295 5.64 14.14 2.03
CA GLU A 295 5.69 13.83 0.60
C GLU A 295 6.65 14.75 -0.17
N THR A 296 6.66 16.05 0.16
CA THR A 296 7.57 17.04 -0.45
C THR A 296 9.04 16.71 -0.25
N GLU A 297 9.43 16.18 0.91
CA GLU A 297 10.81 15.73 1.15
C GLU A 297 11.09 14.39 0.45
N ARG A 298 10.10 13.47 0.41
CA ARG A 298 10.22 12.20 -0.30
C ARG A 298 10.51 12.37 -1.80
N LEU A 299 9.90 13.37 -2.43
CA LEU A 299 10.19 13.74 -3.83
C LEU A 299 11.69 14.09 -4.04
N VAL A 300 12.30 14.77 -3.07
CA VAL A 300 13.73 15.13 -3.17
C VAL A 300 14.63 13.91 -2.99
N TYR A 301 14.27 12.95 -2.13
CA TYR A 301 15.00 11.68 -2.03
C TYR A 301 15.00 10.92 -3.35
N TYR A 302 13.83 10.77 -3.99
CA TYR A 302 13.75 10.15 -5.32
C TYR A 302 14.60 10.94 -6.34
N ALA A 303 14.43 12.25 -6.41
CA ALA A 303 15.20 13.07 -7.36
C ALA A 303 16.71 12.92 -7.16
N ALA A 304 17.17 12.79 -5.91
CA ALA A 304 18.59 12.67 -5.55
C ALA A 304 19.18 11.27 -5.81
N SER A 305 18.37 10.24 -5.96
CA SER A 305 18.86 8.87 -6.16
C SER A 305 19.31 8.60 -7.59
N ASP A 306 20.26 7.67 -7.75
CA ASP A 306 20.72 7.16 -9.04
C ASP A 306 20.04 5.83 -9.39
N VAL A 307 19.66 5.04 -8.37
CA VAL A 307 18.84 3.82 -8.48
C VAL A 307 17.99 3.65 -7.24
N CYS A 308 16.73 3.22 -7.43
CA CYS A 308 15.85 2.84 -6.33
C CYS A 308 15.76 1.32 -6.22
N VAL A 309 15.81 0.80 -4.99
CA VAL A 309 15.88 -0.64 -4.74
C VAL A 309 14.78 -1.06 -3.76
N PHE A 310 13.92 -1.98 -4.16
CA PHE A 310 12.81 -2.49 -3.37
C PHE A 310 12.84 -4.02 -3.35
N PRO A 311 13.72 -4.65 -2.56
CA PRO A 311 13.93 -6.10 -2.55
C PRO A 311 12.91 -6.81 -1.68
N SER A 312 11.65 -6.45 -1.82
CA SER A 312 10.55 -7.01 -1.01
C SER A 312 10.41 -8.50 -1.26
N LYS A 313 10.25 -9.25 -0.16
CA LYS A 313 9.99 -10.70 -0.13
C LYS A 313 8.50 -11.00 -0.33
N TYR A 314 7.65 -10.05 0.04
CA TYR A 314 6.22 -10.03 -0.23
C TYR A 314 5.78 -8.58 -0.53
N GLU A 315 5.20 -8.35 -1.69
CA GLU A 315 4.73 -7.03 -2.12
C GLU A 315 3.50 -7.14 -3.01
N PRO A 316 2.30 -6.99 -2.47
CA PRO A 316 1.07 -7.08 -3.27
C PRO A 316 1.05 -6.13 -4.47
N PHE A 317 1.53 -4.90 -4.30
CA PHE A 317 1.68 -3.94 -5.40
C PHE A 317 2.99 -3.15 -5.31
N GLY A 318 3.13 -2.26 -4.31
CA GLY A 318 4.33 -1.43 -4.12
C GLY A 318 4.27 -0.07 -4.82
N ILE A 319 3.48 0.86 -4.29
CA ILE A 319 3.34 2.24 -4.81
C ILE A 319 4.71 2.93 -4.92
N VAL A 320 5.65 2.67 -4.01
CA VAL A 320 7.01 3.25 -4.02
C VAL A 320 7.79 2.99 -5.32
N CYS A 321 7.50 1.87 -6.00
CA CYS A 321 8.14 1.55 -7.29
C CYS A 321 7.62 2.47 -8.39
N ILE A 322 6.31 2.65 -8.53
CA ILE A 322 5.74 3.57 -9.51
C ILE A 322 6.03 5.04 -9.17
N GLU A 323 6.22 5.40 -7.88
CA GLU A 323 6.72 6.70 -7.46
C GLU A 323 8.15 6.92 -8.01
N ALA A 324 9.05 5.96 -7.82
CA ALA A 324 10.41 6.01 -8.34
C ALA A 324 10.46 6.08 -9.88
N MET A 325 9.66 5.22 -10.54
CA MET A 325 9.55 5.21 -12.00
C MET A 325 8.97 6.54 -12.53
N SER A 326 7.98 7.13 -11.85
CA SER A 326 7.45 8.45 -12.19
C SER A 326 8.51 9.55 -12.10
N MET A 327 9.47 9.43 -11.17
CA MET A 327 10.61 10.31 -11.00
C MET A 327 11.79 9.97 -11.91
N GLU A 328 11.57 9.19 -12.97
CA GLU A 328 12.58 8.75 -13.95
C GLU A 328 13.76 8.01 -13.30
N LYS A 329 13.51 7.22 -12.25
CA LYS A 329 14.56 6.42 -11.62
C LYS A 329 14.51 4.97 -12.09
N PRO A 330 15.67 4.39 -12.47
CA PRO A 330 15.74 2.96 -12.68
C PRO A 330 15.48 2.23 -11.36
N VAL A 331 14.82 1.08 -11.44
CA VAL A 331 14.42 0.32 -10.25
C VAL A 331 14.99 -1.10 -10.25
N VAL A 332 15.33 -1.61 -9.07
CA VAL A 332 15.68 -3.01 -8.83
C VAL A 332 14.68 -3.56 -7.82
N VAL A 333 13.92 -4.57 -8.21
CA VAL A 333 12.75 -5.02 -7.44
C VAL A 333 12.74 -6.51 -7.16
N GLY A 334 12.32 -6.90 -5.95
CA GLY A 334 12.08 -8.30 -5.59
C GLY A 334 10.95 -8.89 -6.43
N ALA A 335 11.19 -10.03 -7.10
CA ALA A 335 10.25 -10.62 -8.04
C ALA A 335 9.88 -12.07 -7.75
N ARG A 336 10.10 -12.54 -6.51
CA ARG A 336 9.67 -13.87 -6.05
C ARG A 336 8.35 -13.83 -5.31
N GLY A 337 7.65 -14.96 -5.35
CA GLY A 337 6.38 -15.12 -4.64
C GLY A 337 5.31 -14.13 -5.12
N THR A 338 4.49 -13.62 -4.19
CA THR A 338 3.49 -12.60 -4.49
C THR A 338 4.17 -11.24 -4.59
N SER A 339 4.42 -10.81 -5.82
CA SER A 339 5.08 -9.55 -6.13
C SER A 339 4.43 -8.84 -7.32
N GLY A 340 3.69 -7.79 -7.04
CA GLY A 340 3.11 -6.88 -8.03
C GLY A 340 4.16 -6.10 -8.82
N PHE A 341 5.41 -6.05 -8.34
CA PHE A 341 6.51 -5.44 -9.09
C PHE A 341 6.75 -6.10 -10.45
N ARG A 342 6.43 -7.40 -10.60
CA ARG A 342 6.54 -8.10 -11.89
C ARG A 342 5.64 -7.51 -12.97
N GLU A 343 4.58 -6.83 -12.58
CA GLU A 343 3.62 -6.20 -13.48
C GLU A 343 3.98 -4.74 -13.76
N GLN A 344 4.75 -4.13 -12.87
CA GLN A 344 5.19 -2.75 -13.00
C GLN A 344 6.47 -2.63 -13.82
N VAL A 345 7.44 -3.53 -13.60
CA VAL A 345 8.80 -3.41 -14.13
C VAL A 345 9.02 -4.35 -15.30
N ILE A 346 9.48 -3.80 -16.43
CA ILE A 346 9.92 -4.55 -17.60
C ILE A 346 11.44 -4.77 -17.46
N PRO A 347 11.91 -6.06 -17.33
CA PRO A 347 13.30 -6.33 -16.98
C PRO A 347 14.24 -6.49 -18.19
N MET A 348 13.71 -6.45 -19.42
CA MET A 348 14.48 -6.67 -20.65
C MET A 348 13.82 -6.02 -21.88
N GLY A 349 14.56 -5.95 -22.98
CA GLY A 349 14.08 -5.40 -24.25
C GLY A 349 14.24 -3.89 -24.37
N GLU A 350 13.54 -3.29 -25.34
CA GLU A 350 13.65 -1.86 -25.61
C GLU A 350 12.98 -1.02 -24.52
N ASP A 351 11.89 -1.53 -23.96
CA ASP A 351 11.10 -0.86 -22.91
C ASP A 351 11.61 -1.14 -21.49
N ILE A 352 12.84 -1.65 -21.37
CA ILE A 352 13.44 -1.95 -20.07
C ILE A 352 13.37 -0.75 -19.14
N CYS A 353 12.84 -0.92 -17.93
CA CYS A 353 12.73 0.14 -16.92
C CYS A 353 13.30 -0.23 -15.55
N GLY A 354 13.82 -1.45 -15.40
CA GLY A 354 14.44 -1.91 -14.16
C GLY A 354 14.85 -3.36 -14.24
N TYR A 355 15.18 -3.96 -13.10
CA TYR A 355 15.53 -5.37 -13.01
C TYR A 355 14.73 -6.11 -11.96
N HIS A 356 14.39 -7.36 -12.26
CA HIS A 356 13.84 -8.33 -11.32
C HIS A 356 15.00 -9.06 -10.62
N ILE A 357 14.91 -9.18 -9.29
CA ILE A 357 15.91 -9.91 -8.48
C ILE A 357 15.23 -10.94 -7.57
N ASP A 358 16.05 -11.90 -7.14
CA ASP A 358 15.72 -12.74 -6.00
C ASP A 358 15.99 -11.97 -4.70
N PRO A 359 14.95 -11.61 -3.92
CA PRO A 359 15.14 -10.83 -2.68
C PRO A 359 15.87 -11.60 -1.57
N TYR A 360 16.09 -12.91 -1.75
CA TYR A 360 16.85 -13.75 -0.81
C TYR A 360 18.32 -13.93 -1.24
N ASN A 361 18.73 -13.34 -2.36
CA ASN A 361 20.08 -13.47 -2.91
C ASN A 361 20.79 -12.10 -2.97
N PRO A 362 21.62 -11.75 -1.94
CA PRO A 362 22.35 -10.47 -1.94
C PRO A 362 23.24 -10.24 -3.17
N SER A 363 23.86 -11.30 -3.71
CA SER A 363 24.72 -11.18 -4.89
C SER A 363 23.91 -10.83 -6.16
N ASP A 364 22.67 -11.33 -6.27
CA ASP A 364 21.78 -10.95 -7.36
C ASP A 364 21.36 -9.47 -7.25
N ILE A 365 21.08 -9.00 -6.03
CA ILE A 365 20.81 -7.59 -5.74
C ILE A 365 22.02 -6.73 -6.13
N ALA A 366 23.21 -7.09 -5.65
CA ALA A 366 24.45 -6.35 -5.92
C ALA A 366 24.74 -6.26 -7.43
N ARG A 367 24.64 -7.38 -8.15
CA ARG A 367 24.90 -7.47 -9.58
C ARG A 367 24.12 -6.45 -10.40
N TYR A 368 22.81 -6.35 -10.17
CA TYR A 368 21.97 -5.43 -10.95
C TYR A 368 22.09 -3.97 -10.53
N ILE A 369 22.35 -3.69 -9.25
CA ILE A 369 22.67 -2.33 -8.80
C ILE A 369 23.96 -1.84 -9.46
N VAL A 370 25.03 -2.63 -9.41
CA VAL A 370 26.33 -2.33 -10.03
C VAL A 370 26.18 -2.11 -11.53
N LYS A 371 25.39 -2.97 -12.21
CA LYS A 371 25.13 -2.84 -13.65
C LYS A 371 24.49 -1.51 -14.00
N ILE A 372 23.51 -1.04 -13.23
CA ILE A 372 22.86 0.27 -13.45
C ILE A 372 23.84 1.41 -13.16
N LEU A 373 24.55 1.36 -12.03
CA LEU A 373 25.43 2.45 -11.61
C LEU A 373 26.68 2.63 -12.50
N LYS A 374 27.12 1.56 -13.18
CA LYS A 374 28.24 1.61 -14.15
C LYS A 374 27.83 2.04 -15.56
N ASP A 375 26.53 2.11 -15.86
CA ASP A 375 26.01 2.45 -17.18
C ASP A 375 24.97 3.58 -17.09
N PRO A 376 25.41 4.85 -17.08
CA PRO A 376 24.51 6.00 -16.99
C PRO A 376 23.53 6.12 -18.17
N GLU A 377 23.89 5.63 -19.36
CA GLU A 377 23.01 5.68 -20.53
C GLU A 377 21.85 4.69 -20.35
N LEU A 378 22.15 3.47 -19.90
CA LEU A 378 21.15 2.48 -19.53
C LEU A 378 20.26 2.97 -18.41
N ALA A 379 20.83 3.57 -17.35
CA ALA A 379 20.08 4.12 -16.24
C ALA A 379 19.09 5.21 -16.70
N ALA A 380 19.53 6.12 -17.56
CA ALA A 380 18.70 7.18 -18.13
C ALA A 380 17.59 6.61 -19.04
N LYS A 381 17.89 5.59 -19.86
CA LYS A 381 16.91 4.89 -20.68
C LYS A 381 15.85 4.24 -19.79
N MET A 382 16.26 3.49 -18.77
CA MET A 382 15.35 2.83 -17.82
C MET A 382 14.43 3.83 -17.11
N GLY A 383 14.98 4.96 -16.67
CA GLY A 383 14.20 6.01 -16.02
C GLY A 383 13.10 6.56 -16.93
N LYS A 384 13.43 6.91 -18.18
CA LYS A 384 12.47 7.42 -19.17
C LYS A 384 11.38 6.40 -19.49
N ASN A 385 11.77 5.15 -19.76
CA ASN A 385 10.83 4.07 -20.02
C ASN A 385 9.91 3.82 -18.84
N GLY A 386 10.46 3.86 -17.61
CA GLY A 386 9.70 3.72 -16.38
C GLY A 386 8.63 4.80 -16.24
N ARG A 387 8.98 6.08 -16.47
CA ARG A 387 8.02 7.17 -16.43
C ARG A 387 6.95 7.03 -17.52
N GLN A 388 7.34 6.69 -18.73
CA GLN A 388 6.36 6.48 -19.82
C GLN A 388 5.34 5.41 -19.46
N ARG A 389 5.81 4.25 -18.94
CA ARG A 389 4.94 3.18 -18.48
C ARG A 389 3.99 3.61 -17.37
N VAL A 390 4.46 4.44 -16.43
CA VAL A 390 3.60 4.98 -15.36
C VAL A 390 2.52 5.88 -15.92
N LEU A 391 2.86 6.77 -16.85
CA LEU A 391 1.91 7.67 -17.49
C LEU A 391 0.81 6.92 -18.27
N GLU A 392 1.14 5.77 -18.85
CA GLU A 392 0.22 4.94 -19.63
C GLU A 392 -0.70 4.07 -18.76
N HIS A 393 -0.20 3.55 -17.62
CA HIS A 393 -0.89 2.46 -16.93
C HIS A 393 -1.18 2.71 -15.45
N PHE A 394 -0.46 3.65 -14.78
CA PHE A 394 -0.50 3.75 -13.32
C PHE A 394 -0.83 5.16 -12.83
N THR A 395 -1.63 5.92 -13.57
CA THR A 395 -2.16 7.20 -13.09
C THR A 395 -3.43 6.99 -12.28
N TRP A 396 -3.63 7.79 -11.22
CA TRP A 396 -4.87 7.69 -10.42
C TRP A 396 -6.14 7.91 -11.24
N ASP A 397 -6.10 8.77 -12.27
CA ASP A 397 -7.24 9.00 -13.15
C ASP A 397 -7.64 7.73 -13.90
N HIS A 398 -6.67 7.06 -14.53
CA HIS A 398 -6.88 5.78 -15.23
C HIS A 398 -7.41 4.69 -14.28
N ILE A 399 -6.78 4.53 -13.11
CA ILE A 399 -7.19 3.53 -12.11
C ILE A 399 -8.60 3.82 -11.58
N ALA A 400 -8.97 5.10 -11.41
CA ALA A 400 -10.31 5.47 -10.99
C ALA A 400 -11.38 5.09 -12.03
N ASP A 401 -11.10 5.29 -13.32
CA ASP A 401 -12.03 4.90 -14.39
C ASP A 401 -12.22 3.38 -14.44
N GLU A 402 -11.16 2.61 -14.30
CA GLU A 402 -11.25 1.15 -14.22
C GLU A 402 -12.03 0.69 -12.97
N THR A 403 -11.76 1.32 -11.82
CA THR A 403 -12.44 0.99 -10.57
C THR A 403 -13.95 1.30 -10.65
N LEU A 404 -14.30 2.47 -11.16
CA LEU A 404 -15.70 2.88 -11.32
C LEU A 404 -16.46 1.98 -12.32
N ARG A 405 -15.78 1.48 -13.34
CA ARG A 405 -16.38 0.50 -14.27
C ARG A 405 -16.72 -0.81 -13.57
N VAL A 406 -15.80 -1.34 -12.77
CA VAL A 406 -16.05 -2.55 -11.98
C VAL A 406 -17.17 -2.32 -10.95
N TYR A 407 -17.22 -1.16 -10.31
CA TYR A 407 -18.28 -0.83 -9.35
C TYR A 407 -19.64 -0.73 -10.05
N GLN A 408 -19.71 -0.10 -11.23
CA GLN A 408 -20.94 -0.01 -12.00
C GLN A 408 -21.45 -1.39 -12.45
N GLU A 409 -20.55 -2.29 -12.90
CA GLU A 409 -20.91 -3.68 -13.21
C GLU A 409 -21.57 -4.39 -12.02
N VAL A 410 -21.08 -4.17 -10.80
CA VAL A 410 -21.64 -4.77 -9.59
C VAL A 410 -23.04 -4.20 -9.27
N VAL A 411 -23.21 -2.89 -9.40
CA VAL A 411 -24.50 -2.21 -9.18
C VAL A 411 -25.54 -2.69 -10.19
N ASP A 412 -25.15 -2.76 -11.47
CA ASP A 412 -26.04 -3.20 -12.55
C ASP A 412 -26.45 -4.67 -12.40
N GLN A 413 -25.51 -5.55 -12.02
CA GLN A 413 -25.78 -6.96 -11.74
C GLN A 413 -26.73 -7.13 -10.55
N HIS A 414 -26.54 -6.39 -9.47
CA HIS A 414 -27.43 -6.42 -8.31
C HIS A 414 -28.84 -5.92 -8.65
N ALA A 415 -28.96 -4.86 -9.48
CA ALA A 415 -30.26 -4.36 -9.94
C ALA A 415 -31.00 -5.35 -10.84
N ALA A 416 -30.26 -6.13 -11.66
CA ALA A 416 -30.85 -7.13 -12.55
C ALA A 416 -31.28 -8.42 -11.82
N TYR A 417 -30.61 -8.78 -10.72
CA TYR A 417 -30.86 -9.96 -9.92
C TYR A 417 -30.84 -9.62 -8.42
N PRO A 418 -31.87 -8.87 -7.93
CA PRO A 418 -31.93 -8.55 -6.50
C PRO A 418 -32.01 -9.85 -5.72
N GLU A 419 -31.09 -10.04 -4.74
CA GLU A 419 -31.17 -11.16 -3.82
C GLU A 419 -32.57 -11.13 -3.18
N SER A 420 -33.38 -12.18 -3.41
CA SER A 420 -34.68 -12.32 -2.75
C SER A 420 -34.39 -12.40 -1.26
N GLY A 421 -34.74 -11.34 -0.51
CA GLY A 421 -34.63 -11.36 0.95
C GLY A 421 -35.41 -12.53 1.52
N GLU A 422 -34.71 -13.53 2.07
CA GLU A 422 -35.28 -14.53 2.99
C GLU A 422 -35.32 -13.95 4.40
#